data_5ef47dcbf4c9d0e3a6a0775e5169fedb
#
_entry.id   5ef47dcbf4c9d0e3a6a0775e5169fedb
#
_cell.length_a   1.000
_cell.length_b   1.000
_cell.length_c   1.000
_cell.angle_alpha   90.00
_cell.angle_beta   90.00
_cell.angle_gamma   90.00
#
_symmetry.space_group_name_H-M   'P 1'
#
loop_
_entity.id
_entity.type
_entity.pdbx_description
1 polymer ?
#
loop_
_entity_poly.entity_id
_entity_poly.type
_entity_poly.pdbx_seq_one_letter_code
_entity_poly.pdbx_strand_id
1 'polypeptide(L)'
;VQQDRKEAKVRRRHRHTGLKVFSVLLLLIVIAAGGLGFAYTRGLGFPSQESVVTDLFQAAGDGDTAKAESCLASSLPEDAKSMIISSIPQGATVSIEGMDQSMTETTAKVKASLSKGGEQEYTVEFVRSDNHIGWAVSSLDIDLSAADNQ
;
A
#
# COMPACT_ATOMS: atom_id res chain seq x y z
N VAL A 1 40.51 11.19 48.68
CA VAL A 1 40.59 9.95 47.90
C VAL A 1 39.28 9.19 47.95
N GLN A 2 38.60 9.10 49.09
CA GLN A 2 37.31 8.44 49.19
C GLN A 2 36.21 9.21 48.46
N GLN A 3 36.25 10.55 48.44
CA GLN A 3 35.31 11.37 47.71
C GLN A 3 35.42 11.17 46.20
N ASP A 4 36.66 11.08 45.70
CA ASP A 4 36.88 10.84 44.25
C ASP A 4 36.35 9.48 43.84
N ARG A 5 36.46 8.46 44.68
CA ARG A 5 35.90 7.13 44.41
C ARG A 5 34.37 7.16 44.40
N LYS A 6 33.75 7.92 45.30
CA LYS A 6 32.29 8.10 45.33
C LYS A 6 31.81 8.83 44.10
N GLU A 7 32.51 9.87 43.69
CA GLU A 7 32.18 10.60 42.49
C GLU A 7 32.31 9.72 41.23
N ALA A 8 33.36 8.91 41.17
CA ALA A 8 33.53 7.98 40.07
C ALA A 8 32.41 6.94 40.03
N LYS A 9 31.95 6.44 41.19
CA LYS A 9 30.81 5.51 41.24
C LYS A 9 29.52 6.17 40.81
N VAL A 10 29.26 7.40 41.20
CA VAL A 10 28.08 8.15 40.79
C VAL A 10 28.09 8.37 39.29
N ARG A 11 29.24 8.76 38.72
CA ARG A 11 29.38 8.94 37.26
C ARG A 11 29.14 7.63 36.52
N ARG A 12 29.63 6.50 37.03
CA ARG A 12 29.38 5.18 36.43
C ARG A 12 27.90 4.83 36.45
N ARG A 13 27.18 5.12 37.54
CA ARG A 13 25.76 4.90 37.62
C ARG A 13 25.03 5.73 36.58
N HIS A 14 25.41 6.99 36.42
CA HIS A 14 24.79 7.89 35.44
C HIS A 14 25.04 7.40 34.03
N ARG A 15 26.26 6.97 33.71
CA ARG A 15 26.59 6.36 32.43
C ARG A 15 25.77 5.09 32.18
N HIS A 16 25.62 4.27 33.20
CA HIS A 16 24.93 2.99 33.10
C HIS A 16 23.45 3.20 32.80
N THR A 17 22.83 4.20 33.40
CA THR A 17 21.44 4.58 33.15
C THR A 17 21.27 5.11 31.73
N GLY A 18 22.18 5.96 31.25
CA GLY A 18 22.14 6.47 29.87
C GLY A 18 22.29 5.36 28.84
N LEU A 19 23.18 4.38 29.10
CA LEU A 19 23.36 3.24 28.22
C LEU A 19 22.10 2.36 28.17
N LYS A 20 21.44 2.15 29.31
CA LYS A 20 20.20 1.38 29.36
C LYS A 20 19.09 2.06 28.55
N VAL A 21 18.90 3.35 28.70
CA VAL A 21 17.90 4.13 27.96
C VAL A 21 18.24 4.08 26.48
N PHE A 22 19.47 4.28 26.10
CA PHE A 22 19.91 4.21 24.71
C PHE A 22 19.69 2.82 24.12
N SER A 23 20.00 1.76 24.87
CA SER A 23 19.77 0.37 24.43
C SER A 23 18.29 0.09 24.20
N VAL A 24 17.42 0.56 25.09
CA VAL A 24 15.97 0.39 24.93
C VAL A 24 15.47 1.13 23.70
N LEU A 25 15.91 2.37 23.49
CA LEU A 25 15.55 3.15 22.31
C LEU A 25 16.02 2.46 21.02
N LEU A 26 17.26 1.97 21.03
CA LEU A 26 17.80 1.27 19.87
C LEU A 26 17.01 0.00 19.58
N LEU A 27 16.67 -0.76 20.62
CA LEU A 27 15.87 -1.97 20.47
C LEU A 27 14.49 -1.65 19.86
N LEU A 28 13.84 -0.58 20.33
CA LEU A 28 12.55 -0.15 19.79
C LEU A 28 12.66 0.22 18.31
N ILE A 29 13.73 0.92 17.93
CA ILE A 29 13.99 1.28 16.52
C ILE A 29 14.18 0.02 15.68
N VAL A 30 14.94 -0.94 16.16
CA VAL A 30 15.19 -2.21 15.45
C VAL A 30 13.89 -2.99 15.28
N ILE A 31 13.07 -3.07 16.32
CA ILE A 31 11.77 -3.75 16.24
C ILE A 31 10.85 -3.06 15.25
N ALA A 32 10.79 -1.72 15.29
CA ALA A 32 9.96 -0.95 14.35
C ALA A 32 10.43 -1.14 12.91
N ALA A 33 11.74 -1.04 12.65
CA ALA A 33 12.31 -1.23 11.33
C ALA A 33 12.11 -2.66 10.83
N GLY A 34 12.29 -3.66 11.69
CA GLY A 34 12.06 -5.06 11.35
C GLY A 34 10.60 -5.33 11.04
N GLY A 35 9.68 -4.75 11.82
CA GLY A 35 8.24 -4.85 11.57
C GLY A 35 7.83 -4.23 10.25
N LEU A 36 8.33 -3.05 9.94
CA LEU A 36 8.07 -2.38 8.66
C LEU A 36 8.65 -3.16 7.50
N GLY A 37 9.88 -3.67 7.63
CA GLY A 37 10.49 -4.50 6.60
C GLY A 37 9.73 -5.78 6.35
N PHE A 38 9.29 -6.44 7.41
CA PHE A 38 8.46 -7.65 7.30
C PHE A 38 7.13 -7.34 6.61
N ALA A 39 6.46 -6.25 7.01
CA ALA A 39 5.21 -5.84 6.40
C ALA A 39 5.40 -5.49 4.92
N TYR A 40 6.51 -4.86 4.55
CA TYR A 40 6.85 -4.56 3.16
C TYR A 40 6.96 -5.82 2.32
N THR A 41 7.62 -6.86 2.85
CA THR A 41 7.74 -8.14 2.13
C THR A 41 6.41 -8.86 1.98
N ARG A 42 5.45 -8.54 2.85
CA ARG A 42 4.10 -9.10 2.78
C ARG A 42 3.15 -8.29 1.90
N GLY A 43 3.64 -7.22 1.29
CA GLY A 43 2.85 -6.41 0.38
C GLY A 43 2.31 -5.12 0.97
N LEU A 44 2.73 -4.75 2.19
CA LEU A 44 2.34 -3.46 2.75
C LEU A 44 2.91 -2.34 1.89
N GLY A 45 2.09 -1.34 1.64
CA GLY A 45 2.52 -0.16 0.90
C GLY A 45 1.68 1.04 1.26
N PHE A 46 2.18 2.21 0.93
CA PHE A 46 1.44 3.45 1.15
C PHE A 46 1.62 4.35 -0.06
N PRO A 47 0.56 4.58 -0.84
CA PRO A 47 -0.81 4.10 -0.64
C PRO A 47 -0.96 2.57 -0.77
N SER A 48 -1.93 2.01 -0.05
CA SER A 48 -2.23 0.59 -0.10
C SER A 48 -2.99 0.23 -1.38
N GLN A 49 -3.06 -1.06 -1.70
CA GLN A 49 -3.79 -1.55 -2.87
C GLN A 49 -5.26 -1.12 -2.83
N GLU A 50 -5.91 -1.28 -1.67
CA GLU A 50 -7.31 -0.89 -1.50
C GLU A 50 -7.51 0.61 -1.73
N SER A 51 -6.64 1.44 -1.17
CA SER A 51 -6.69 2.88 -1.35
C SER A 51 -6.53 3.27 -2.81
N VAL A 52 -5.57 2.66 -3.50
CA VAL A 52 -5.30 2.96 -4.91
C VAL A 52 -6.50 2.59 -5.80
N VAL A 53 -7.07 1.41 -5.61
CA VAL A 53 -8.21 0.98 -6.45
C VAL A 53 -9.45 1.81 -6.15
N THR A 54 -9.69 2.15 -4.89
CA THR A 54 -10.82 3.00 -4.52
C THR A 54 -10.68 4.39 -5.14
N ASP A 55 -9.49 4.99 -5.04
CA ASP A 55 -9.22 6.30 -5.62
C ASP A 55 -9.33 6.29 -7.15
N LEU A 56 -8.84 5.21 -7.78
CA LEU A 56 -8.92 5.06 -9.23
C LEU A 56 -10.37 5.04 -9.71
N PHE A 57 -11.20 4.22 -9.09
CA PHE A 57 -12.61 4.11 -9.47
C PHE A 57 -13.35 5.41 -9.19
N GLN A 58 -13.08 6.06 -8.07
CA GLN A 58 -13.71 7.32 -7.72
C GLN A 58 -13.30 8.43 -8.71
N ALA A 59 -12.02 8.55 -9.00
CA ALA A 59 -11.51 9.58 -9.90
C ALA A 59 -12.05 9.38 -11.33
N ALA A 60 -12.05 8.15 -11.81
CA ALA A 60 -12.61 7.84 -13.13
C ALA A 60 -14.10 8.16 -13.19
N GLY A 61 -14.85 7.83 -12.13
CA GLY A 61 -16.27 8.15 -12.05
C GLY A 61 -16.56 9.63 -11.99
N ASP A 62 -15.69 10.41 -11.37
CA ASP A 62 -15.81 11.87 -11.25
C ASP A 62 -15.31 12.60 -12.51
N GLY A 63 -14.70 11.89 -13.45
CA GLY A 63 -14.10 12.49 -14.64
C GLY A 63 -12.75 13.15 -14.39
N ASP A 64 -12.13 12.89 -13.25
CA ASP A 64 -10.81 13.43 -12.91
C ASP A 64 -9.72 12.51 -13.48
N THR A 65 -9.44 12.69 -14.77
CA THR A 65 -8.48 11.87 -15.50
C THR A 65 -7.09 11.95 -14.93
N ALA A 66 -6.65 13.14 -14.52
CA ALA A 66 -5.31 13.34 -13.97
C ALA A 66 -5.12 12.52 -12.68
N LYS A 67 -6.10 12.54 -11.79
CA LYS A 67 -6.04 11.78 -10.54
C LYS A 67 -6.11 10.29 -10.82
N ALA A 68 -6.97 9.86 -11.76
CA ALA A 68 -7.07 8.45 -12.16
C ALA A 68 -5.73 7.96 -12.73
N GLU A 69 -5.08 8.74 -13.59
CA GLU A 69 -3.78 8.38 -14.16
C GLU A 69 -2.70 8.26 -13.07
N SER A 70 -2.79 9.06 -12.02
CA SER A 70 -1.82 9.00 -10.92
C SER A 70 -1.91 7.69 -10.13
N CYS A 71 -3.02 6.97 -10.22
CA CYS A 71 -3.19 5.66 -9.59
C CYS A 71 -2.63 4.52 -10.45
N LEU A 72 -2.27 4.79 -11.70
CA LEU A 72 -1.77 3.80 -12.65
C LEU A 72 -0.24 3.78 -12.65
N ALA A 73 0.33 2.65 -13.05
CA ALA A 73 1.77 2.51 -13.17
C ALA A 73 2.32 3.48 -14.21
N SER A 74 3.41 4.17 -13.87
CA SER A 74 4.02 5.15 -14.77
C SER A 74 4.61 4.52 -16.02
N SER A 75 4.91 3.22 -15.97
CA SER A 75 5.44 2.48 -17.11
C SER A 75 4.40 2.19 -18.18
N LEU A 76 3.11 2.39 -17.90
CA LEU A 76 2.06 2.14 -18.87
C LEU A 76 2.05 3.20 -19.96
N PRO A 77 1.83 2.79 -21.24
CA PRO A 77 1.60 3.76 -22.32
C PRO A 77 0.33 4.56 -22.08
N GLU A 78 0.25 5.75 -22.65
CA GLU A 78 -0.93 6.61 -22.52
C GLU A 78 -2.20 5.93 -23.04
N ASP A 79 -2.09 5.17 -24.13
CA ASP A 79 -3.23 4.43 -24.68
C ASP A 79 -3.76 3.40 -23.68
N ALA A 80 -2.87 2.69 -23.01
CA ALA A 80 -3.24 1.71 -22.00
C ALA A 80 -3.91 2.37 -20.79
N LYS A 81 -3.38 3.50 -20.34
CA LYS A 81 -3.98 4.27 -19.24
C LYS A 81 -5.39 4.73 -19.60
N SER A 82 -5.57 5.26 -20.81
CA SER A 82 -6.88 5.71 -21.29
C SER A 82 -7.87 4.56 -21.37
N MET A 83 -7.44 3.39 -21.84
CA MET A 83 -8.29 2.21 -21.89
C MET A 83 -8.74 1.75 -20.51
N ILE A 84 -7.82 1.73 -19.55
CA ILE A 84 -8.15 1.34 -18.17
C ILE A 84 -9.17 2.30 -17.59
N ILE A 85 -8.94 3.60 -17.71
CA ILE A 85 -9.84 4.62 -17.16
C ILE A 85 -11.21 4.54 -17.82
N SER A 86 -11.27 4.38 -19.13
CA SER A 86 -12.55 4.32 -19.86
C SER A 86 -13.34 3.05 -19.59
N SER A 87 -12.69 1.99 -19.13
CA SER A 87 -13.37 0.74 -18.78
C SER A 87 -14.04 0.78 -17.41
N ILE A 88 -13.75 1.80 -16.60
CA ILE A 88 -14.29 1.91 -15.25
C ILE A 88 -15.69 2.53 -15.30
N PRO A 89 -16.70 1.86 -14.71
CA PRO A 89 -18.06 2.41 -14.69
C PRO A 89 -18.16 3.58 -13.72
N GLN A 90 -18.99 4.55 -14.08
CA GLN A 90 -19.22 5.71 -13.24
C GLN A 90 -20.12 5.36 -12.06
N GLY A 91 -19.80 5.91 -10.90
CA GLY A 91 -20.61 5.75 -9.70
C GLY A 91 -20.54 4.37 -9.06
N ALA A 92 -19.59 3.56 -9.44
CA ALA A 92 -19.41 2.23 -8.86
C ALA A 92 -18.73 2.31 -7.49
N THR A 93 -19.19 1.47 -6.57
CA THR A 93 -18.55 1.28 -5.26
C THR A 93 -17.76 -0.01 -5.32
N VAL A 94 -16.48 0.03 -4.92
CA VAL A 94 -15.59 -1.11 -5.04
C VAL A 94 -15.23 -1.70 -3.70
N SER A 95 -15.04 -3.03 -3.68
CA SER A 95 -14.52 -3.75 -2.54
C SER A 95 -13.54 -4.81 -3.03
N ILE A 96 -12.47 -5.02 -2.27
CA ILE A 96 -11.51 -6.07 -2.57
C ILE A 96 -11.97 -7.36 -1.92
N GLU A 97 -12.19 -8.40 -2.72
CA GLU A 97 -12.62 -9.70 -2.20
C GLU A 97 -11.44 -10.58 -1.80
N GLY A 98 -10.32 -10.45 -2.48
CA GLY A 98 -9.13 -11.23 -2.17
C GLY A 98 -7.92 -10.65 -2.86
N MET A 99 -6.76 -10.81 -2.25
CA MET A 99 -5.49 -10.35 -2.79
C MET A 99 -4.42 -11.42 -2.63
N ASP A 100 -3.63 -11.59 -3.65
CA ASP A 100 -2.40 -12.37 -3.61
C ASP A 100 -1.24 -11.38 -3.68
N GLN A 101 -0.64 -11.11 -2.52
CA GLN A 101 0.34 -10.05 -2.35
C GLN A 101 1.76 -10.61 -2.28
N SER A 102 2.68 -9.90 -2.93
CA SER A 102 4.11 -10.12 -2.76
C SER A 102 4.80 -8.77 -2.53
N MET A 103 6.11 -8.80 -2.40
CA MET A 103 6.88 -7.58 -2.18
C MET A 103 6.79 -6.60 -3.35
N THR A 104 6.70 -7.11 -4.57
CA THR A 104 6.78 -6.31 -5.80
C THR A 104 5.52 -6.31 -6.64
N GLU A 105 4.62 -7.27 -6.43
CA GLU A 105 3.43 -7.44 -7.26
C GLU A 105 2.25 -7.85 -6.40
N THR A 106 1.07 -7.48 -6.84
CA THR A 106 -0.19 -7.91 -6.21
C THR A 106 -1.20 -8.20 -7.31
N THR A 107 -1.96 -9.28 -7.15
CA THR A 107 -3.13 -9.56 -7.95
C THR A 107 -4.34 -9.56 -7.03
N ALA A 108 -5.35 -8.76 -7.33
CA ALA A 108 -6.53 -8.61 -6.49
C ALA A 108 -7.79 -8.90 -7.28
N LYS A 109 -8.77 -9.50 -6.62
CA LYS A 109 -10.12 -9.61 -7.14
C LYS A 109 -10.95 -8.50 -6.51
N VAL A 110 -11.55 -7.69 -7.36
CA VAL A 110 -12.30 -6.50 -6.96
C VAL A 110 -13.72 -6.63 -7.46
N LYS A 111 -14.66 -6.38 -6.58
CA LYS A 111 -16.08 -6.38 -6.91
C LYS A 111 -16.57 -4.94 -6.93
N ALA A 112 -17.15 -4.54 -8.03
CA ALA A 112 -17.73 -3.22 -8.19
C ALA A 112 -19.26 -3.33 -8.20
N SER A 113 -19.91 -2.61 -7.29
CA SER A 113 -21.35 -2.48 -7.26
C SER A 113 -21.74 -1.28 -8.10
N LEU A 114 -22.52 -1.53 -9.14
CA LEU A 114 -22.89 -0.50 -10.11
C LEU A 114 -24.05 0.34 -9.60
N SER A 115 -24.06 1.63 -9.94
CA SER A 115 -25.11 2.56 -9.53
C SER A 115 -26.47 2.20 -10.11
N LYS A 116 -26.50 1.53 -11.25
CA LYS A 116 -27.74 1.08 -11.91
C LYS A 116 -28.23 -0.28 -11.43
N GLY A 117 -27.55 -0.85 -10.42
CA GLY A 117 -27.80 -2.20 -9.96
C GLY A 117 -26.91 -3.20 -10.67
N GLY A 118 -26.64 -4.32 -10.00
CA GLY A 118 -25.75 -5.34 -10.50
C GLY A 118 -24.33 -5.15 -10.01
N GLU A 119 -23.52 -6.16 -10.26
CA GLU A 119 -22.14 -6.21 -9.80
C GLU A 119 -21.25 -6.66 -10.93
N GLN A 120 -20.03 -6.15 -10.97
CA GLN A 120 -19.01 -6.52 -11.93
C GLN A 120 -17.74 -6.90 -11.19
N GLU A 121 -17.14 -8.01 -11.58
CA GLU A 121 -15.87 -8.43 -11.01
C GLU A 121 -14.70 -8.05 -11.92
N TYR A 122 -13.61 -7.65 -11.29
CA TYR A 122 -12.39 -7.28 -11.99
C TYR A 122 -11.21 -8.01 -11.38
N THR A 123 -10.22 -8.31 -12.21
CA THR A 123 -8.90 -8.72 -11.76
C THR A 123 -7.97 -7.54 -11.95
N VAL A 124 -7.39 -7.06 -10.87
CA VAL A 124 -6.52 -5.90 -10.88
C VAL A 124 -5.10 -6.35 -10.52
N GLU A 125 -4.16 -5.98 -11.36
CA GLU A 125 -2.74 -6.23 -11.07
C GLU A 125 -2.09 -4.93 -10.65
N PHE A 126 -1.28 -5.03 -9.59
CA PHE A 126 -0.57 -3.89 -9.02
C PHE A 126 0.93 -4.15 -9.09
N VAL A 127 1.68 -3.08 -9.31
CA VAL A 127 3.14 -3.06 -9.15
C VAL A 127 3.50 -1.96 -8.18
N ARG A 128 4.72 -1.98 -7.64
CA ARG A 128 5.17 -0.90 -6.77
C ARG A 128 5.20 0.41 -7.56
N SER A 129 4.75 1.48 -6.91
CA SER A 129 4.78 2.82 -7.48
C SER A 129 6.23 3.33 -7.59
N ASP A 130 6.41 4.50 -8.20
CA ASP A 130 7.75 5.08 -8.43
C ASP A 130 8.56 5.27 -7.15
N ASN A 131 7.89 5.50 -6.02
CA ASN A 131 8.55 5.63 -4.73
C ASN A 131 8.92 4.28 -4.10
N HIS A 132 8.58 3.15 -4.74
CA HIS A 132 8.82 1.78 -4.29
C HIS A 132 8.15 1.41 -2.96
N ILE A 133 7.36 2.29 -2.39
CA ILE A 133 6.65 2.08 -1.12
C ILE A 133 5.18 1.80 -1.37
N GLY A 134 4.56 2.57 -2.26
CA GLY A 134 3.14 2.44 -2.57
C GLY A 134 2.87 1.45 -3.68
N TRP A 135 1.62 1.40 -4.11
CA TRP A 135 1.16 0.53 -5.18
C TRP A 135 0.55 1.35 -6.30
N ALA A 136 0.66 0.85 -7.51
CA ALA A 136 0.05 1.45 -8.70
C ALA A 136 -0.57 0.34 -9.53
N VAL A 137 -1.69 0.64 -10.18
CA VAL A 137 -2.39 -0.34 -11.01
C VAL A 137 -1.65 -0.50 -12.34
N SER A 138 -1.28 -1.75 -12.65
CA SER A 138 -0.64 -2.07 -13.93
C SER A 138 -1.59 -2.70 -14.93
N SER A 139 -2.70 -3.30 -14.46
CA SER A 139 -3.68 -3.94 -15.33
C SER A 139 -5.02 -3.99 -14.64
N LEU A 140 -6.08 -3.81 -15.43
CA LEU A 140 -7.46 -3.94 -14.97
C LEU A 140 -8.22 -4.75 -16.01
N ASP A 141 -8.58 -5.96 -15.66
CA ASP A 141 -9.32 -6.85 -16.54
C ASP A 141 -10.68 -7.18 -15.96
N ILE A 142 -11.70 -7.16 -16.83
CA ILE A 142 -13.04 -7.57 -16.45
C ILE A 142 -13.08 -9.09 -16.39
N ASP A 143 -13.63 -9.62 -15.29
CA ASP A 143 -13.78 -11.07 -15.16
C ASP A 143 -14.99 -11.54 -15.96
N LEU A 144 -14.70 -12.02 -17.17
CA LEU A 144 -15.72 -12.47 -18.11
C LEU A 144 -16.42 -13.75 -17.65
N SER A 145 -15.76 -14.57 -16.83
CA SER A 145 -16.37 -15.80 -16.34
C SER A 145 -17.51 -15.52 -15.36
N ALA A 146 -17.44 -14.44 -14.58
CA ALA A 146 -18.53 -14.01 -13.72
C ALA A 146 -19.70 -13.48 -14.53
N ALA A 147 -19.44 -12.77 -15.63
CA ALA A 147 -20.47 -12.26 -16.53
C ALA A 147 -21.19 -13.40 -17.26
N ASP A 148 -20.48 -14.44 -17.63
CA ASP A 148 -21.05 -15.59 -18.34
C ASP A 148 -21.97 -16.43 -17.45
N ASN A 149 -21.83 -16.36 -16.15
CA ASN A 149 -22.65 -17.11 -15.20
C ASN A 149 -23.97 -16.41 -14.86
N GLN A 150 -24.21 -15.27 -15.43
CA GLN A 150 -25.45 -14.52 -15.28
C GLN A 150 -26.38 -14.77 -16.46
#